data_09fe66befcc872e1eb0321fd162cdd79
#
_entry.id   09fe66befcc872e1eb0321fd162cdd79
#
_cell.length_a   1.000
_cell.length_b   1.000
_cell.length_c   1.000
_cell.angle_alpha   90.00
_cell.angle_beta   90.00
_cell.angle_gamma   90.00
#
_symmetry.space_group_name_H-M   'P 1'
#
loop_
_entity.id
_entity.type
_entity.pdbx_description
1 polymer ?
#
loop_
_entity_poly.entity_id
_entity_poly.type
_entity_poly.pdbx_seq_one_letter_code
_entity_poly.pdbx_strand_id
1 'polypeptide(L)'
;GFNYFFRTSNGTHHFVNVVECDQNEIDALNATINDLRNKSNDDAAKMAQLLDEIANLKKALKDCEEAPKVVQKEVEIEPNLPAVFYQVNKSVITPAQAQNVAIAAQVMKNHPELKLQIKGYASPEGPHDNNNNLSVRRAKAVKDLLVKKYGISPSRIKTEGCGETDKLFEIYEFNRVAMLYIEK
;
A
#
# COMPACT_ATOMS: atom_id res chain seq x y z
N GLY A 1 73.55 17.68 -24.34
CA GLY A 1 74.66 16.92 -24.95
C GLY A 1 74.30 16.63 -26.40
N PHE A 2 75.30 16.79 -27.30
CA PHE A 2 75.06 16.50 -28.72
C PHE A 2 75.53 15.03 -28.96
N ASN A 3 74.62 14.16 -29.36
CA ASN A 3 74.92 12.81 -29.78
C ASN A 3 75.15 12.80 -31.30
N TYR A 4 76.37 12.51 -31.76
CA TYR A 4 76.71 12.36 -33.16
C TYR A 4 76.50 10.92 -33.61
N PHE A 5 75.65 10.71 -34.58
CA PHE A 5 75.51 9.45 -35.27
C PHE A 5 76.25 9.54 -36.64
N PHE A 6 77.37 8.82 -36.80
CA PHE A 6 78.03 8.70 -38.09
C PHE A 6 77.34 7.59 -38.91
N ARG A 7 76.67 7.96 -39.96
CA ARG A 7 76.24 7.00 -40.96
C ARG A 7 77.23 6.99 -42.09
N THR A 8 78.00 5.89 -42.24
CA THR A 8 78.97 5.72 -43.28
C THR A 8 78.24 5.56 -44.61
N SER A 9 78.22 6.59 -45.44
CA SER A 9 78.42 6.41 -46.86
C SER A 9 78.36 7.71 -47.63
N ASN A 10 78.47 8.76 -47.64
CA ASN A 10 78.50 9.81 -48.69
C ASN A 10 79.01 11.18 -48.25
N GLY A 11 79.74 11.29 -47.13
CA GLY A 11 80.31 12.54 -46.70
C GLY A 11 79.36 13.72 -46.37
N THR A 12 78.08 13.43 -46.28
CA THR A 12 77.06 14.42 -45.83
C THR A 12 76.73 14.18 -44.37
N HIS A 13 77.10 15.16 -43.55
CA HIS A 13 76.74 15.11 -42.12
C HIS A 13 75.36 15.75 -41.95
N HIS A 14 74.34 14.97 -41.53
CA HIS A 14 73.08 15.49 -41.08
C HIS A 14 73.12 15.68 -39.59
N PHE A 15 73.07 16.93 -39.16
CA PHE A 15 72.81 17.25 -37.75
C PHE A 15 71.36 17.12 -37.45
N VAL A 16 70.95 16.17 -36.62
CA VAL A 16 69.63 16.07 -36.10
C VAL A 16 69.59 16.77 -34.74
N ASN A 17 68.89 17.82 -34.60
CA ASN A 17 68.59 18.38 -33.27
C ASN A 17 67.81 17.34 -32.48
N VAL A 18 68.44 16.67 -31.56
CA VAL A 18 67.74 15.87 -30.57
C VAL A 18 67.10 16.85 -29.58
N VAL A 19 65.83 17.01 -29.65
CA VAL A 19 65.10 17.70 -28.57
C VAL A 19 65.25 16.83 -27.33
N GLU A 20 66.07 17.32 -26.37
CA GLU A 20 66.09 16.69 -25.04
C GLU A 20 64.70 16.90 -24.44
N CYS A 21 63.97 15.81 -24.22
CA CYS A 21 62.73 15.88 -23.46
C CYS A 21 63.05 16.35 -22.05
N ASP A 22 62.30 17.35 -21.56
CA ASP A 22 62.44 17.82 -20.19
C ASP A 22 62.06 16.65 -19.23
N GLN A 23 63.03 16.24 -18.42
CA GLN A 23 62.83 15.14 -17.47
C GLN A 23 61.65 15.46 -16.51
N ASN A 24 61.44 16.71 -16.16
CA ASN A 24 60.33 17.15 -15.31
C ASN A 24 58.98 16.93 -15.99
N GLU A 25 58.89 17.12 -17.32
CA GLU A 25 57.69 16.86 -18.09
C GLU A 25 57.41 15.34 -18.18
N ILE A 26 58.43 14.53 -18.36
CA ILE A 26 58.31 13.06 -18.33
C ILE A 26 57.84 12.59 -16.98
N ASP A 27 58.38 13.10 -15.88
CA ASP A 27 58.02 12.73 -14.53
C ASP A 27 56.56 13.14 -14.19
N ALA A 28 56.14 14.33 -14.63
CA ALA A 28 54.77 14.81 -14.49
C ALA A 28 53.77 13.94 -15.27
N LEU A 29 54.11 13.54 -16.49
CA LEU A 29 53.28 12.64 -17.31
C LEU A 29 53.18 11.25 -16.66
N ASN A 30 54.30 10.72 -16.16
CA ASN A 30 54.31 9.42 -15.46
C ASN A 30 53.48 9.46 -14.17
N ALA A 31 53.51 10.56 -13.41
CA ALA A 31 52.66 10.74 -12.24
C ALA A 31 51.18 10.74 -12.63
N THR A 32 50.83 11.45 -13.70
CA THR A 32 49.44 11.48 -14.23
C THR A 32 48.98 10.11 -14.71
N ILE A 33 49.81 9.36 -15.41
CA ILE A 33 49.53 8.00 -15.85
C ILE A 33 49.27 7.08 -14.66
N ASN A 34 50.05 7.19 -13.60
CA ASN A 34 49.89 6.37 -12.40
C ASN A 34 48.59 6.72 -11.66
N ASP A 35 48.25 8.01 -11.56
CA ASP A 35 46.98 8.46 -10.96
C ASP A 35 45.76 7.94 -11.77
N LEU A 36 45.78 8.05 -13.08
CA LEU A 36 44.74 7.52 -13.97
C LEU A 36 44.61 5.99 -13.87
N ARG A 37 45.74 5.25 -13.72
CA ARG A 37 45.72 3.79 -13.51
C ARG A 37 45.07 3.44 -12.19
N ASN A 38 45.41 4.14 -11.11
CA ASN A 38 44.81 3.92 -9.79
C ASN A 38 43.30 4.19 -9.83
N LYS A 39 42.90 5.29 -10.44
CA LYS A 39 41.46 5.63 -10.60
C LYS A 39 40.71 4.60 -11.44
N SER A 40 41.34 4.10 -12.51
CA SER A 40 40.74 3.02 -13.32
C SER A 40 40.56 1.73 -12.54
N ASN A 41 41.51 1.37 -11.66
CA ASN A 41 41.44 0.20 -10.79
C ASN A 41 40.30 0.36 -9.74
N ASP A 42 40.18 1.55 -9.15
CA ASP A 42 39.10 1.86 -8.19
C ASP A 42 37.73 1.79 -8.85
N ASP A 43 37.61 2.30 -10.08
CA ASP A 43 36.36 2.23 -10.84
C ASP A 43 35.99 0.79 -11.24
N ALA A 44 37.03 -0.04 -11.57
CA ALA A 44 36.82 -1.47 -11.83
C ALA A 44 36.35 -2.22 -10.58
N ALA A 45 36.90 -1.89 -9.40
CA ALA A 45 36.46 -2.46 -8.13
C ALA A 45 35.00 -2.08 -7.80
N LYS A 46 34.65 -0.82 -8.00
CA LYS A 46 33.25 -0.36 -7.83
C LYS A 46 32.29 -1.05 -8.80
N MET A 47 32.73 -1.23 -10.05
CA MET A 47 31.90 -1.93 -11.04
C MET A 47 31.66 -3.40 -10.64
N ALA A 48 32.65 -4.08 -10.10
CA ALA A 48 32.52 -5.43 -9.57
C ALA A 48 31.49 -5.49 -8.41
N GLN A 49 31.57 -4.54 -7.47
CA GLN A 49 30.61 -4.45 -6.35
C GLN A 49 29.16 -4.22 -6.83
N LEU A 50 28.98 -3.32 -7.79
CA LEU A 50 27.66 -3.06 -8.36
C LEU A 50 27.08 -4.27 -9.12
N LEU A 51 27.93 -5.04 -9.80
CA LEU A 51 27.50 -6.26 -10.47
C LEU A 51 27.04 -7.33 -9.47
N ASP A 52 27.74 -7.47 -8.34
CA ASP A 52 27.34 -8.37 -7.27
C ASP A 52 26.01 -7.93 -6.63
N GLU A 53 25.82 -6.62 -6.41
CA GLU A 53 24.57 -6.09 -5.89
C GLU A 53 23.41 -6.33 -6.86
N ILE A 54 23.61 -6.10 -8.16
CA ILE A 54 22.63 -6.40 -9.20
C ILE A 54 22.29 -7.91 -9.21
N ALA A 55 23.27 -8.78 -9.06
CA ALA A 55 23.03 -10.23 -9.00
C ALA A 55 22.19 -10.62 -7.78
N ASN A 56 22.50 -10.03 -6.62
CA ASN A 56 21.75 -10.26 -5.38
C ASN A 56 20.32 -9.74 -5.47
N LEU A 57 20.13 -8.54 -6.00
CA LEU A 57 18.79 -7.96 -6.21
C LEU A 57 17.96 -8.77 -7.21
N LYS A 58 18.57 -9.24 -8.31
CA LYS A 58 17.88 -10.13 -9.27
C LYS A 58 17.46 -11.44 -8.63
N LYS A 59 18.32 -12.03 -7.79
CA LYS A 59 17.98 -13.23 -7.03
C LYS A 59 16.82 -12.98 -6.07
N ALA A 60 16.88 -11.90 -5.29
CA ALA A 60 15.82 -11.54 -4.36
C ALA A 60 14.48 -11.26 -5.08
N LEU A 61 14.53 -10.63 -6.26
CA LEU A 61 13.34 -10.41 -7.09
C LEU A 61 12.75 -11.75 -7.55
N LYS A 62 13.59 -12.67 -8.04
CA LYS A 62 13.17 -13.99 -8.47
C LYS A 62 12.58 -14.81 -7.32
N ASP A 63 13.23 -14.78 -6.15
CA ASP A 63 12.74 -15.45 -4.95
C ASP A 63 11.39 -14.85 -4.49
N CYS A 64 11.17 -13.55 -4.68
CA CYS A 64 9.89 -12.89 -4.41
C CYS A 64 8.80 -13.24 -5.44
N GLU A 65 9.16 -13.42 -6.71
CA GLU A 65 8.24 -13.83 -7.78
C GLU A 65 7.85 -15.31 -7.66
N GLU A 66 8.81 -16.16 -7.25
CA GLU A 66 8.63 -17.60 -7.03
C GLU A 66 8.09 -17.92 -5.64
N ALA A 67 8.17 -16.98 -4.68
CA ALA A 67 7.49 -17.12 -3.40
C ALA A 67 6.04 -17.48 -3.70
N PRO A 68 5.49 -18.53 -3.05
CA PRO A 68 4.10 -18.88 -3.28
C PRO A 68 3.32 -17.59 -3.05
N LYS A 69 2.76 -17.04 -4.15
CA LYS A 69 1.76 -15.98 -4.03
C LYS A 69 0.86 -16.52 -2.96
N VAL A 70 0.86 -15.89 -1.79
CA VAL A 70 -0.15 -16.17 -0.80
C VAL A 70 -1.41 -15.99 -1.61
N VAL A 71 -1.92 -17.12 -2.12
CA VAL A 71 -3.26 -17.17 -2.62
C VAL A 71 -3.99 -16.62 -1.44
N GLN A 72 -4.38 -15.36 -1.54
CA GLN A 72 -5.42 -14.85 -0.70
C GLN A 72 -6.53 -15.83 -1.01
N LYS A 73 -6.51 -16.95 -0.23
CA LYS A 73 -7.67 -17.76 -0.07
C LYS A 73 -8.70 -16.69 0.17
N GLU A 74 -9.59 -16.48 -0.80
CA GLU A 74 -10.79 -15.71 -0.51
C GLU A 74 -11.30 -16.36 0.76
N VAL A 75 -10.85 -15.81 1.87
CA VAL A 75 -11.52 -16.04 3.13
C VAL A 75 -12.87 -15.50 2.75
N GLU A 76 -13.83 -16.39 2.56
CA GLU A 76 -15.23 -16.03 2.59
C GLU A 76 -15.39 -15.38 3.95
N ILE A 77 -14.98 -14.11 3.97
CA ILE A 77 -15.31 -13.23 5.06
C ILE A 77 -16.81 -13.08 4.85
N GLU A 78 -17.56 -13.89 5.58
CA GLU A 78 -18.86 -13.42 6.00
C GLU A 78 -18.49 -12.24 6.92
N PRO A 79 -18.48 -11.02 6.43
CA PRO A 79 -18.08 -9.91 7.27
C PRO A 79 -19.20 -9.79 8.28
N ASN A 80 -18.92 -10.29 9.46
CA ASN A 80 -19.79 -10.11 10.61
C ASN A 80 -19.71 -8.62 10.94
N LEU A 81 -20.56 -7.85 10.26
CA LEU A 81 -20.58 -6.41 10.42
C LEU A 81 -21.08 -6.09 11.83
N PRO A 82 -20.42 -5.15 12.53
CA PRO A 82 -20.81 -4.79 13.88
C PRO A 82 -22.21 -4.21 13.91
N ALA A 83 -23.01 -4.64 14.87
CA ALA A 83 -24.35 -4.14 15.10
C ALA A 83 -24.34 -2.71 15.67
N VAL A 84 -25.43 -1.99 15.46
CA VAL A 84 -25.64 -0.63 15.99
C VAL A 84 -26.71 -0.65 17.07
N PHE A 85 -26.31 -0.39 18.30
CA PHE A 85 -27.21 -0.40 19.46
C PHE A 85 -27.80 0.98 19.76
N TYR A 86 -29.02 0.97 20.28
CA TYR A 86 -29.78 2.18 20.56
C TYR A 86 -30.26 2.28 21.99
N GLN A 87 -30.37 3.51 22.46
CA GLN A 87 -31.02 3.79 23.74
C GLN A 87 -32.53 3.54 23.67
N VAL A 88 -33.15 3.42 24.84
CA VAL A 88 -34.61 3.25 24.96
C VAL A 88 -35.32 4.36 24.20
N ASN A 89 -36.29 3.99 23.39
CA ASN A 89 -37.15 4.91 22.58
C ASN A 89 -36.34 5.89 21.69
N LYS A 90 -35.09 5.59 21.37
CA LYS A 90 -34.23 6.39 20.48
C LYS A 90 -33.89 5.64 19.21
N SER A 91 -33.73 6.41 18.11
CA SER A 91 -33.19 5.98 16.82
C SER A 91 -31.99 6.83 16.38
N VAL A 92 -31.45 7.66 17.29
CA VAL A 92 -30.26 8.47 17.03
C VAL A 92 -29.03 7.63 17.28
N ILE A 93 -28.12 7.63 16.32
CA ILE A 93 -26.84 6.92 16.41
C ILE A 93 -25.88 7.78 17.24
N THR A 94 -25.38 7.24 18.34
CA THR A 94 -24.37 7.93 19.16
C THR A 94 -23.02 7.95 18.47
N PRO A 95 -22.09 8.87 18.84
CA PRO A 95 -20.73 8.90 18.27
C PRO A 95 -19.97 7.57 18.40
N ALA A 96 -20.16 6.85 19.51
CA ALA A 96 -19.57 5.53 19.71
C ALA A 96 -20.11 4.49 18.73
N GLN A 97 -21.43 4.47 18.49
CA GLN A 97 -22.07 3.56 17.53
C GLN A 97 -21.82 3.96 16.07
N ALA A 98 -21.50 5.23 15.81
CA ALA A 98 -21.13 5.69 14.47
C ALA A 98 -19.82 5.05 13.98
N GLN A 99 -18.95 4.58 14.87
CA GLN A 99 -17.75 3.82 14.50
C GLN A 99 -18.12 2.46 13.88
N ASN A 100 -19.16 1.80 14.39
CA ASN A 100 -19.65 0.54 13.84
C ASN A 100 -20.17 0.74 12.41
N VAL A 101 -20.86 1.85 12.16
CA VAL A 101 -21.32 2.22 10.81
C VAL A 101 -20.13 2.56 9.89
N ALA A 102 -19.05 3.16 10.44
CA ALA A 102 -17.85 3.45 9.67
C ALA A 102 -17.15 2.16 9.17
N ILE A 103 -17.12 1.12 9.99
CA ILE A 103 -16.57 -0.19 9.61
C ILE A 103 -17.38 -0.77 8.44
N ALA A 104 -18.72 -0.76 8.54
CA ALA A 104 -19.58 -1.21 7.46
C ALA A 104 -19.37 -0.39 6.18
N ALA A 105 -19.23 0.94 6.30
CA ALA A 105 -18.95 1.82 5.16
C ALA A 105 -17.60 1.49 4.50
N GLN A 106 -16.57 1.16 5.28
CA GLN A 106 -15.27 0.78 4.75
C GLN A 106 -15.34 -0.54 3.97
N VAL A 107 -16.04 -1.53 4.50
CA VAL A 107 -16.28 -2.81 3.78
C VAL A 107 -17.01 -2.56 2.47
N MET A 108 -18.07 -1.76 2.50
CA MET A 108 -18.87 -1.43 1.31
C MET A 108 -18.08 -0.62 0.25
N LYS A 109 -17.07 0.16 0.66
CA LYS A 109 -16.17 0.89 -0.25
C LYS A 109 -15.15 -0.01 -0.88
N ASN A 110 -14.60 -0.93 -0.11
CA ASN A 110 -13.59 -1.88 -0.59
C ASN A 110 -14.21 -2.93 -1.54
N HIS A 111 -15.52 -3.19 -1.39
CA HIS A 111 -16.28 -4.18 -2.14
C HIS A 111 -17.49 -3.54 -2.84
N PRO A 112 -17.30 -2.94 -4.04
CA PRO A 112 -18.37 -2.24 -4.77
C PRO A 112 -19.53 -3.14 -5.18
N GLU A 113 -19.30 -4.44 -5.31
CA GLU A 113 -20.27 -5.45 -5.72
C GLU A 113 -21.29 -5.82 -4.63
N LEU A 114 -20.90 -5.64 -3.36
CA LEU A 114 -21.73 -6.06 -2.23
C LEU A 114 -22.95 -5.15 -2.02
N LYS A 115 -24.03 -5.73 -1.59
CA LYS A 115 -25.24 -5.05 -1.12
C LYS A 115 -25.40 -5.24 0.38
N LEU A 116 -26.03 -4.29 1.04
CA LEU A 116 -26.21 -4.29 2.48
C LEU A 116 -27.71 -4.34 2.80
N GLN A 117 -28.13 -5.31 3.62
CA GLN A 117 -29.44 -5.34 4.24
C GLN A 117 -29.31 -4.89 5.71
N ILE A 118 -30.10 -3.92 6.10
CA ILE A 118 -30.14 -3.38 7.46
C ILE A 118 -31.48 -3.73 8.09
N LYS A 119 -31.47 -4.57 9.12
CA LYS A 119 -32.67 -4.95 9.88
C LYS A 119 -32.68 -4.23 11.22
N GLY A 120 -33.66 -3.39 11.42
CA GLY A 120 -33.88 -2.69 12.69
C GLY A 120 -34.80 -3.46 13.60
N TYR A 121 -34.49 -3.46 14.90
CA TYR A 121 -35.27 -4.13 15.94
C TYR A 121 -35.51 -3.22 17.12
N ALA A 122 -36.59 -3.48 17.84
CA ALA A 122 -36.92 -2.89 19.13
C ALA A 122 -37.01 -3.99 20.21
N SER A 123 -36.75 -3.64 21.47
CA SER A 123 -37.07 -4.49 22.60
C SER A 123 -38.60 -4.42 22.84
N PRO A 124 -39.26 -5.46 23.36
CA PRO A 124 -40.71 -5.51 23.56
C PRO A 124 -41.19 -4.64 24.73
N GLU A 125 -40.51 -3.53 24.96
CA GLU A 125 -40.93 -2.52 25.94
C GLU A 125 -41.84 -1.46 25.28
N GLY A 126 -43.08 -1.42 25.65
CA GLY A 126 -44.06 -0.43 25.12
C GLY A 126 -45.01 -0.97 24.06
N PRO A 127 -45.81 -0.10 23.45
CA PRO A 127 -46.81 -0.49 22.46
C PRO A 127 -46.19 -1.06 21.18
N HIS A 128 -46.75 -2.14 20.66
CA HIS A 128 -46.30 -2.84 19.45
C HIS A 128 -46.17 -1.91 18.23
N ASP A 129 -47.15 -1.05 17.97
CA ASP A 129 -47.10 -0.10 16.85
C ASP A 129 -45.96 0.89 16.96
N ASN A 130 -45.65 1.33 18.18
CA ASN A 130 -44.49 2.22 18.39
C ASN A 130 -43.18 1.48 18.14
N ASN A 131 -43.05 0.22 18.55
CA ASN A 131 -41.88 -0.62 18.33
C ASN A 131 -41.65 -0.93 16.86
N ASN A 132 -42.73 -1.17 16.09
CA ASN A 132 -42.67 -1.32 14.64
C ASN A 132 -42.11 -0.06 13.97
N ASN A 133 -42.68 1.10 14.30
CA ASN A 133 -42.18 2.37 13.78
C ASN A 133 -40.76 2.69 14.22
N LEU A 134 -40.37 2.32 15.45
CA LEU A 134 -39.02 2.54 15.99
C LEU A 134 -37.98 1.67 15.28
N SER A 135 -38.34 0.42 14.97
CA SER A 135 -37.44 -0.49 14.22
C SER A 135 -37.15 0.04 12.82
N VAL A 136 -38.15 0.53 12.11
CA VAL A 136 -37.98 1.17 10.79
C VAL A 136 -37.07 2.41 10.89
N ARG A 137 -37.31 3.29 11.88
CA ARG A 137 -36.49 4.49 12.08
C ARG A 137 -35.05 4.16 12.39
N ARG A 138 -34.77 3.08 13.13
CA ARG A 138 -33.39 2.60 13.44
C ARG A 138 -32.67 2.13 12.20
N ALA A 139 -33.28 1.28 11.39
CA ALA A 139 -32.72 0.84 10.13
C ALA A 139 -32.45 2.02 9.17
N LYS A 140 -33.39 2.96 9.08
CA LYS A 140 -33.25 4.16 8.25
C LYS A 140 -32.11 5.08 8.73
N ALA A 141 -31.92 5.25 10.04
CA ALA A 141 -30.87 6.08 10.59
C ALA A 141 -29.47 5.58 10.17
N VAL A 142 -29.24 4.26 10.16
CA VAL A 142 -27.99 3.67 9.66
C VAL A 142 -27.83 3.91 8.17
N LYS A 143 -28.87 3.68 7.36
CA LYS A 143 -28.84 3.97 5.93
C LYS A 143 -28.52 5.44 5.65
N ASP A 144 -29.20 6.35 6.33
CA ASP A 144 -28.98 7.80 6.15
C ASP A 144 -27.54 8.20 6.47
N LEU A 145 -26.94 7.61 7.51
CA LEU A 145 -25.54 7.86 7.86
C LEU A 145 -24.58 7.31 6.81
N LEU A 146 -24.82 6.10 6.29
CA LEU A 146 -24.02 5.49 5.23
C LEU A 146 -24.08 6.31 3.93
N VAL A 147 -25.26 6.79 3.57
CA VAL A 147 -25.44 7.59 2.34
C VAL A 147 -24.86 9.00 2.51
N LYS A 148 -25.27 9.73 3.56
CA LYS A 148 -24.95 11.15 3.72
C LYS A 148 -23.52 11.40 4.11
N LYS A 149 -22.97 10.60 5.02
CA LYS A 149 -21.61 10.80 5.56
C LYS A 149 -20.55 10.02 4.78
N TYR A 150 -20.86 8.78 4.39
CA TYR A 150 -19.87 7.89 3.77
C TYR A 150 -19.99 7.74 2.25
N GLY A 151 -21.06 8.31 1.64
CA GLY A 151 -21.26 8.34 0.19
C GLY A 151 -21.61 7.00 -0.43
N ILE A 152 -22.14 6.05 0.34
CA ILE A 152 -22.59 4.76 -0.19
C ILE A 152 -23.88 4.95 -0.99
N SER A 153 -23.96 4.36 -2.19
CA SER A 153 -25.14 4.46 -3.05
C SER A 153 -26.39 3.91 -2.37
N PRO A 154 -27.51 4.65 -2.34
CA PRO A 154 -28.78 4.18 -1.74
C PRO A 154 -29.31 2.89 -2.34
N SER A 155 -29.01 2.61 -3.63
CA SER A 155 -29.43 1.41 -4.35
C SER A 155 -28.76 0.13 -3.83
N ARG A 156 -27.64 0.27 -3.13
CA ARG A 156 -26.90 -0.84 -2.51
C ARG A 156 -27.36 -1.15 -1.09
N ILE A 157 -28.31 -0.38 -0.54
CA ILE A 157 -28.72 -0.50 0.86
C ILE A 157 -30.22 -0.74 0.93
N LYS A 158 -30.62 -1.93 1.37
CA LYS A 158 -31.99 -2.26 1.75
C LYS A 158 -32.19 -2.05 3.24
N THR A 159 -33.37 -1.60 3.64
CA THR A 159 -33.74 -1.40 5.06
C THR A 159 -35.02 -2.11 5.36
N GLU A 160 -35.07 -2.77 6.49
CA GLU A 160 -36.25 -3.48 6.97
C GLU A 160 -36.44 -3.16 8.46
N GLY A 161 -37.66 -2.85 8.86
CA GLY A 161 -38.04 -2.77 10.27
C GLY A 161 -38.74 -4.07 10.67
N CYS A 162 -38.10 -4.80 11.57
CA CYS A 162 -38.54 -6.13 12.01
C CYS A 162 -39.43 -6.07 13.27
N GLY A 163 -39.75 -4.87 13.75
CA GLY A 163 -40.59 -4.70 14.96
C GLY A 163 -39.82 -5.04 16.24
N GLU A 164 -40.58 -5.58 17.19
CA GLU A 164 -40.01 -5.98 18.48
C GLU A 164 -39.53 -7.43 18.49
N THR A 165 -38.47 -7.66 19.26
CA THR A 165 -37.91 -9.00 19.47
C THR A 165 -37.24 -9.13 20.84
N ASP A 166 -37.29 -10.30 21.41
CA ASP A 166 -36.57 -10.73 22.61
C ASP A 166 -35.59 -11.88 22.32
N LYS A 167 -35.46 -12.26 21.02
CA LYS A 167 -34.81 -13.51 20.60
C LYS A 167 -33.38 -13.32 20.05
N LEU A 168 -32.94 -12.08 19.79
CA LEU A 168 -31.62 -11.86 19.22
C LEU A 168 -30.52 -11.95 20.25
N PHE A 169 -30.78 -11.44 21.44
CA PHE A 169 -29.84 -11.45 22.55
C PHE A 169 -30.57 -11.80 23.84
N GLU A 170 -29.91 -12.60 24.71
CA GLU A 170 -30.41 -12.94 26.03
C GLU A 170 -30.62 -11.72 26.91
N ILE A 171 -29.74 -10.72 26.78
CA ILE A 171 -29.86 -9.46 27.46
C ILE A 171 -30.87 -8.59 26.71
N TYR A 172 -31.98 -8.32 27.34
CA TYR A 172 -33.15 -7.64 26.78
C TYR A 172 -32.80 -6.30 26.13
N GLU A 173 -31.91 -5.55 26.77
CA GLU A 173 -31.49 -4.23 26.28
C GLU A 173 -30.76 -4.28 24.94
N PHE A 174 -30.09 -5.38 24.61
CA PHE A 174 -29.35 -5.53 23.35
C PHE A 174 -30.28 -5.80 22.16
N ASN A 175 -31.54 -6.09 22.39
CA ASN A 175 -32.55 -6.20 21.32
C ASN A 175 -32.95 -4.83 20.73
N ARG A 176 -32.44 -3.71 21.29
CA ARG A 176 -32.58 -2.36 20.71
C ARG A 176 -31.45 -2.13 19.69
N VAL A 177 -31.54 -2.73 18.52
CA VAL A 177 -30.40 -2.88 17.61
C VAL A 177 -30.79 -2.70 16.13
N ALA A 178 -29.83 -2.28 15.31
CA ALA A 178 -29.85 -2.49 13.87
C ALA A 178 -28.72 -3.46 13.49
N MET A 179 -29.09 -4.58 12.90
CA MET A 179 -28.18 -5.61 12.40
C MET A 179 -27.88 -5.34 10.93
N LEU A 180 -26.61 -5.55 10.55
CA LEU A 180 -26.13 -5.30 9.20
C LEU A 180 -25.72 -6.64 8.58
N TYR A 181 -26.35 -6.98 7.46
CA TYR A 181 -26.10 -8.22 6.72
C TYR A 181 -25.63 -7.88 5.32
N ILE A 182 -24.63 -8.62 4.83
CA ILE A 182 -24.19 -8.52 3.45
C ILE A 182 -25.02 -9.48 2.60
N GLU A 183 -25.60 -8.94 1.52
CA GLU A 183 -26.18 -9.75 0.45
C GLU A 183 -25.15 -9.88 -0.66
N LYS A 184 -24.85 -11.11 -1.05
CA LYS A 184 -24.02 -11.43 -2.23
C LYS A 184 -24.79 -11.25 -3.53
#